data_7af4b752d70e14071345bcab32774317
#
_entry.id   7af4b752d70e14071345bcab32774317
#
_cell.length_a   1.000
_cell.length_b   1.000
_cell.length_c   1.000
_cell.angle_alpha   90.00
_cell.angle_beta   90.00
_cell.angle_gamma   90.00
#
_symmetry.space_group_name_H-M   'P 1'
#
loop_
_entity.id
_entity.type
_entity.pdbx_description
1 polymer ?
#
loop_
_entity_poly.entity_id
_entity_poly.type
_entity_poly.pdbx_seq_one_letter_code
_entity_poly.pdbx_strand_id
1 'polypeptide(L)'
;AKNGTFDQKQRQELVDKWVKDLAIATPDANNNANTLSGGNQQRIVLAKWLACNPEVLILNGPTVGVDIGSKHDIHSILQGLAKDRGMGVIIISDDLPEVIQSCSRVLVLKDGKIAADLPTEGLSDQVILDHMM
;
A
#
# COMPACT_ATOMS: atom_id res chain seq x y z
N ALA A 1 -25.90 12.98 -13.50
CA ALA A 1 -25.14 13.36 -12.33
C ALA A 1 -26.12 13.94 -11.29
N LYS A 2 -26.57 13.14 -10.37
CA LYS A 2 -27.38 13.59 -9.23
C LYS A 2 -26.46 14.09 -8.13
N ASN A 3 -26.74 15.27 -7.63
CA ASN A 3 -26.09 16.02 -6.55
C ASN A 3 -25.30 15.19 -5.55
N GLY A 4 -24.00 15.51 -5.42
CA GLY A 4 -23.02 14.82 -4.61
C GLY A 4 -23.15 15.02 -3.11
N THR A 5 -24.28 14.75 -2.54
CA THR A 5 -24.45 14.57 -1.10
C THR A 5 -24.35 13.07 -0.82
N PHE A 6 -23.18 12.61 -0.36
CA PHE A 6 -23.08 11.28 0.25
C PHE A 6 -24.12 11.22 1.38
N ASP A 7 -25.05 10.26 1.28
CA ASP A 7 -25.94 9.93 2.38
C ASP A 7 -25.06 9.59 3.59
N GLN A 8 -25.35 10.24 4.72
CA GLN A 8 -24.56 10.09 5.94
C GLN A 8 -24.48 8.63 6.40
N LYS A 9 -25.52 7.85 6.12
CA LYS A 9 -25.57 6.41 6.38
C LYS A 9 -24.62 5.63 5.48
N GLN A 10 -24.60 5.89 4.17
CA GLN A 10 -23.68 5.26 3.23
C GLN A 10 -22.22 5.60 3.55
N ARG A 11 -21.95 6.84 3.98
CA ARG A 11 -20.63 7.26 4.43
C ARG A 11 -20.19 6.47 5.65
N GLN A 12 -21.05 6.31 6.65
CA GLN A 12 -20.71 5.57 7.87
C GLN A 12 -20.47 4.09 7.58
N GLU A 13 -21.30 3.45 6.76
CA GLU A 13 -21.14 2.06 6.33
C GLU A 13 -19.78 1.85 5.60
N LEU A 14 -19.37 2.79 4.75
CA LEU A 14 -18.09 2.74 4.05
C LEU A 14 -16.91 2.89 5.01
N VAL A 15 -16.99 3.82 5.96
CA VAL A 15 -15.97 4.03 6.99
C VAL A 15 -15.82 2.77 7.86
N ASP A 16 -16.91 2.22 8.36
CA ASP A 16 -16.92 1.03 9.22
C ASP A 16 -16.33 -0.18 8.48
N LYS A 17 -16.66 -0.33 7.19
CA LYS A 17 -16.07 -1.36 6.34
C LYS A 17 -14.54 -1.24 6.27
N TRP A 18 -14.00 -0.07 5.94
CA TRP A 18 -12.57 0.11 5.77
C TRP A 18 -11.80 0.07 7.09
N VAL A 19 -12.38 0.57 8.18
CA VAL A 19 -11.82 0.41 9.52
C VAL A 19 -11.63 -1.05 9.86
N LYS A 20 -12.60 -1.90 9.53
CA LYS A 20 -12.54 -3.34 9.75
C LYS A 20 -11.59 -4.05 8.77
N ASP A 21 -11.75 -3.81 7.46
CA ASP A 21 -10.99 -4.52 6.41
C ASP A 21 -9.48 -4.25 6.48
N LEU A 22 -9.10 -3.03 6.90
CA LEU A 22 -7.69 -2.64 7.04
C LEU A 22 -7.19 -2.68 8.50
N ALA A 23 -7.98 -3.21 9.41
CA ALA A 23 -7.66 -3.30 10.84
C ALA A 23 -7.13 -1.97 11.42
N ILE A 24 -7.81 -0.85 11.12
CA ILE A 24 -7.42 0.47 11.62
C ILE A 24 -7.75 0.56 13.11
N ALA A 25 -6.72 0.67 13.96
CA ALA A 25 -6.90 0.85 15.40
C ALA A 25 -7.27 2.30 15.70
N THR A 26 -8.55 2.54 15.95
CA THR A 26 -9.07 3.83 16.39
C THR A 26 -10.17 3.62 17.44
N PRO A 27 -10.19 4.40 18.53
CA PRO A 27 -11.28 4.33 19.51
C PRO A 27 -12.60 4.87 18.96
N ASP A 28 -12.55 5.78 18.00
CA ASP A 28 -13.70 6.35 17.31
C ASP A 28 -13.32 6.70 15.87
N ALA A 29 -14.12 6.23 14.90
CA ALA A 29 -13.93 6.50 13.49
C ALA A 29 -14.06 8.00 13.11
N ASN A 30 -14.65 8.80 13.98
CA ASN A 30 -14.77 10.25 13.80
C ASN A 30 -13.56 11.04 14.34
N ASN A 31 -12.60 10.38 14.99
CA ASN A 31 -11.39 11.02 15.47
C ASN A 31 -10.53 11.55 14.32
N ASN A 32 -9.79 12.62 14.61
CA ASN A 32 -8.85 13.17 13.64
C ASN A 32 -7.74 12.15 13.36
N ALA A 33 -7.45 11.89 12.08
CA ALA A 33 -6.41 10.95 11.64
C ALA A 33 -5.03 11.28 12.21
N ASN A 34 -4.73 12.55 12.47
CA ASN A 34 -3.46 13.00 13.07
C ASN A 34 -3.22 12.50 14.49
N THR A 35 -4.24 12.00 15.17
CA THR A 35 -4.14 11.43 16.52
C THR A 35 -3.74 9.95 16.51
N LEU A 36 -3.65 9.33 15.34
CA LEU A 36 -3.33 7.92 15.18
C LEU A 36 -1.83 7.70 14.96
N SER A 37 -1.38 6.46 15.20
CA SER A 37 -0.01 6.03 14.85
C SER A 37 0.24 6.14 13.35
N GLY A 38 1.52 6.25 12.93
CA GLY A 38 1.91 6.33 11.53
C GLY A 38 1.36 5.18 10.69
N GLY A 39 1.36 3.96 11.22
CA GLY A 39 0.79 2.78 10.56
C GLY A 39 -0.71 2.89 10.33
N ASN A 40 -1.46 3.39 11.33
CA ASN A 40 -2.90 3.61 11.17
C ASN A 40 -3.21 4.77 10.22
N GLN A 41 -2.42 5.84 10.23
CA GLN A 41 -2.55 6.92 9.25
C GLN A 41 -2.35 6.41 7.83
N GLN A 42 -1.36 5.55 7.60
CA GLN A 42 -1.10 4.95 6.29
C GLN A 42 -2.25 4.03 5.84
N ARG A 43 -2.84 3.27 6.75
CA ARG A 43 -4.04 2.45 6.46
C ARG A 43 -5.24 3.32 6.06
N ILE A 44 -5.41 4.50 6.65
CA ILE A 44 -6.44 5.46 6.25
C ILE A 44 -6.19 5.96 4.82
N VAL A 45 -4.95 6.27 4.47
CA VAL A 45 -4.58 6.67 3.09
C VAL A 45 -4.93 5.55 2.11
N LEU A 46 -4.59 4.29 2.43
CA LEU A 46 -4.97 3.14 1.61
C LEU A 46 -6.49 3.02 1.49
N ALA A 47 -7.24 3.13 2.59
CA ALA A 47 -8.70 3.06 2.58
C ALA A 47 -9.32 4.10 1.64
N LYS A 48 -8.79 5.32 1.65
CA LYS A 48 -9.24 6.42 0.78
C LYS A 48 -9.12 6.06 -0.71
N TRP A 49 -7.99 5.49 -1.11
CA TRP A 49 -7.76 5.11 -2.50
C TRP A 49 -8.54 3.86 -2.89
N LEU A 50 -8.62 2.87 -2.01
CA LEU A 50 -9.37 1.64 -2.24
C LEU A 50 -10.89 1.88 -2.34
N ALA A 51 -11.40 2.92 -1.71
CA ALA A 51 -12.80 3.33 -1.84
C ALA A 51 -13.20 3.72 -3.28
N CYS A 52 -12.21 4.05 -4.12
CA CYS A 52 -12.41 4.32 -5.55
C CYS A 52 -12.47 3.05 -6.42
N ASN A 53 -12.34 1.85 -5.83
CA ASN A 53 -12.26 0.55 -6.52
C ASN A 53 -11.25 0.53 -7.68
N PRO A 54 -9.96 0.87 -7.44
CA PRO A 54 -8.97 0.90 -8.50
C PRO A 54 -8.64 -0.52 -8.99
N GLU A 55 -8.35 -0.66 -10.28
CA GLU A 55 -7.79 -1.88 -10.86
C GLU A 55 -6.27 -1.96 -10.65
N VAL A 56 -5.62 -0.79 -10.60
CA VAL A 56 -4.18 -0.65 -10.35
C VAL A 56 -3.97 0.39 -9.25
N LEU A 57 -3.14 0.05 -8.28
CA LEU A 57 -2.74 0.91 -7.16
C LEU A 57 -1.23 1.17 -7.24
N ILE A 58 -0.84 2.43 -7.32
CA ILE A 58 0.56 2.84 -7.33
C ILE A 58 0.88 3.55 -6.02
N LEU A 59 1.86 3.04 -5.29
CA LEU A 59 2.26 3.52 -3.96
C LEU A 59 3.74 3.92 -3.99
N ASN A 60 4.01 5.15 -3.58
CA ASN A 60 5.37 5.66 -3.43
C ASN A 60 5.73 5.74 -1.95
N GLY A 61 6.70 4.92 -1.52
CA GLY A 61 7.15 4.84 -0.13
C GLY A 61 6.03 4.52 0.86
N PRO A 62 5.20 3.46 0.64
CA PRO A 62 3.99 3.23 1.46
C PRO A 62 4.29 2.95 2.93
N THR A 63 5.52 2.64 3.28
CA THR A 63 5.94 2.28 4.64
C THR A 63 6.97 3.23 5.23
N VAL A 64 7.26 4.34 4.56
CA VAL A 64 8.17 5.37 5.07
C VAL A 64 7.63 5.97 6.37
N GLY A 65 8.46 5.97 7.42
CA GLY A 65 8.07 6.50 8.74
C GLY A 65 7.14 5.60 9.55
N VAL A 66 6.95 4.35 9.13
CA VAL A 66 6.10 3.37 9.81
C VAL A 66 6.98 2.39 10.58
N ASP A 67 6.55 1.96 11.77
CA ASP A 67 7.25 0.95 12.57
C ASP A 67 7.23 -0.44 11.89
N ILE A 68 8.16 -1.31 12.30
CA ILE A 68 8.37 -2.63 11.66
C ILE A 68 7.11 -3.49 11.66
N GLY A 69 6.36 -3.52 12.77
CA GLY A 69 5.12 -4.31 12.86
C GLY A 69 4.06 -3.81 11.88
N SER A 70 3.87 -2.50 11.85
CA SER A 70 2.92 -1.87 10.93
C SER A 70 3.34 -1.99 9.46
N LYS A 71 4.65 -2.01 9.16
CA LYS A 71 5.15 -2.30 7.80
C LYS A 71 4.69 -3.68 7.33
N HIS A 72 4.91 -4.70 8.15
CA HIS A 72 4.51 -6.08 7.83
C HIS A 72 3.01 -6.18 7.55
N ASP A 73 2.19 -5.53 8.37
CA ASP A 73 0.73 -5.52 8.19
C ASP A 73 0.31 -4.84 6.88
N ILE A 74 0.92 -3.69 6.55
CA ILE A 74 0.66 -2.98 5.29
C ILE A 74 1.01 -3.87 4.09
N HIS A 75 2.17 -4.55 4.11
CA HIS A 75 2.55 -5.47 3.04
C HIS A 75 1.61 -6.66 2.92
N SER A 76 1.17 -7.22 4.04
CA SER A 76 0.18 -8.30 4.03
C SER A 76 -1.14 -7.86 3.40
N ILE A 77 -1.60 -6.65 3.69
CA ILE A 77 -2.79 -6.06 3.06
C ILE A 77 -2.58 -5.93 1.55
N LEU A 78 -1.47 -5.36 1.11
CA LEU A 78 -1.17 -5.15 -0.31
C LEU A 78 -1.05 -6.47 -1.08
N GLN A 79 -0.41 -7.48 -0.50
CA GLN A 79 -0.34 -8.82 -1.08
C GLN A 79 -1.72 -9.47 -1.17
N GLY A 80 -2.57 -9.32 -0.17
CA GLY A 80 -3.96 -9.77 -0.18
C GLY A 80 -4.77 -9.14 -1.30
N LEU A 81 -4.63 -7.83 -1.50
CA LEU A 81 -5.30 -7.11 -2.60
C LEU A 81 -4.86 -7.64 -3.98
N ALA A 82 -3.57 -7.90 -4.16
CA ALA A 82 -3.05 -8.44 -5.41
C ALA A 82 -3.52 -9.88 -5.67
N LYS A 83 -3.46 -10.75 -4.66
CA LYS A 83 -3.78 -12.18 -4.79
C LYS A 83 -5.28 -12.45 -4.82
N ASP A 84 -6.03 -11.85 -3.90
CA ASP A 84 -7.44 -12.19 -3.67
C ASP A 84 -8.38 -11.38 -4.54
N ARG A 85 -8.01 -10.14 -4.88
CA ARG A 85 -8.82 -9.23 -5.71
C ARG A 85 -8.30 -9.08 -7.13
N GLY A 86 -7.13 -9.66 -7.47
CA GLY A 86 -6.51 -9.51 -8.78
C GLY A 86 -6.08 -8.07 -9.11
N MET A 87 -5.87 -7.24 -8.08
CA MET A 87 -5.46 -5.85 -8.23
C MET A 87 -3.99 -5.76 -8.66
N GLY A 88 -3.67 -4.93 -9.65
CA GLY A 88 -2.29 -4.56 -9.94
C GLY A 88 -1.74 -3.64 -8.84
N VAL A 89 -0.69 -4.06 -8.13
CA VAL A 89 -0.06 -3.22 -7.10
C VAL A 89 1.37 -2.91 -7.51
N ILE A 90 1.70 -1.62 -7.62
CA ILE A 90 3.04 -1.13 -7.92
C ILE A 90 3.56 -0.38 -6.69
N ILE A 91 4.69 -0.82 -6.15
CA ILE A 91 5.36 -0.20 -5.02
C ILE A 91 6.65 0.44 -5.51
N ILE A 92 6.84 1.71 -5.21
CA ILE A 92 8.10 2.44 -5.45
C ILE A 92 8.78 2.57 -4.08
N SER A 93 9.96 2.00 -3.93
CA SER A 93 10.72 2.01 -2.68
C SER A 93 12.22 1.90 -2.94
N ASP A 94 13.01 2.43 -2.04
CA ASP A 94 14.47 2.26 -1.97
C ASP A 94 14.89 1.21 -0.91
N ASP A 95 13.95 0.66 -0.17
CA ASP A 95 14.16 -0.43 0.79
C ASP A 95 14.16 -1.77 0.04
N LEU A 96 15.36 -2.23 -0.40
CA LEU A 96 15.51 -3.44 -1.21
C LEU A 96 14.99 -4.70 -0.51
N PRO A 97 15.31 -4.96 0.78
CA PRO A 97 14.73 -6.09 1.51
C PRO A 97 13.20 -6.09 1.50
N GLU A 98 12.59 -4.91 1.70
CA GLU A 98 11.14 -4.75 1.67
C GLU A 98 10.55 -5.13 0.31
N VAL A 99 11.14 -4.64 -0.78
CA VAL A 99 10.70 -4.93 -2.14
C VAL A 99 10.81 -6.43 -2.45
N ILE A 100 11.94 -7.07 -2.13
CA ILE A 100 12.16 -8.50 -2.39
C ILE A 100 11.17 -9.37 -1.63
N GLN A 101 10.87 -9.03 -0.37
CA GLN A 101 9.96 -9.81 0.45
C GLN A 101 8.49 -9.62 0.10
N SER A 102 8.12 -8.44 -0.40
CA SER A 102 6.73 -8.05 -0.56
C SER A 102 6.21 -8.14 -1.99
N CYS A 103 7.10 -8.06 -2.98
CA CYS A 103 6.75 -8.06 -4.39
C CYS A 103 7.10 -9.38 -5.07
N SER A 104 6.43 -9.70 -6.17
CA SER A 104 6.77 -10.87 -7.01
C SER A 104 7.74 -10.54 -8.13
N ARG A 105 7.93 -9.26 -8.44
CA ARG A 105 8.72 -8.77 -9.57
C ARG A 105 9.29 -7.41 -9.24
N VAL A 106 10.51 -7.16 -9.66
CA VAL A 106 11.21 -5.88 -9.49
C VAL A 106 11.60 -5.31 -10.85
N LEU A 107 11.28 -4.04 -11.05
CA LEU A 107 11.80 -3.24 -12.16
C LEU A 107 12.87 -2.28 -11.61
N VAL A 108 14.07 -2.38 -12.13
CA VAL A 108 15.15 -1.45 -11.78
C VAL A 108 15.17 -0.32 -12.80
N LEU A 109 15.02 0.91 -12.32
CA LEU A 109 15.10 2.11 -13.15
C LEU A 109 16.47 2.76 -12.99
N LYS A 110 17.09 3.08 -14.13
CA LYS A 110 18.35 3.83 -14.20
C LYS A 110 18.31 4.80 -15.37
N ASP A 111 18.66 6.05 -15.13
CA ASP A 111 18.70 7.11 -16.15
C ASP A 111 17.41 7.23 -16.99
N GLY A 112 16.25 7.09 -16.32
CA GLY A 112 14.92 7.18 -16.94
C GLY A 112 14.53 5.97 -17.81
N LYS A 113 15.27 4.85 -17.71
CA LYS A 113 15.01 3.61 -18.46
C LYS A 113 14.91 2.42 -17.50
N ILE A 114 14.21 1.39 -17.93
CA ILE A 114 14.21 0.10 -17.22
C ILE A 114 15.55 -0.60 -17.51
N ALA A 115 16.40 -0.69 -16.50
CA ALA A 115 17.70 -1.36 -16.57
C ALA A 115 17.58 -2.89 -16.37
N ALA A 116 16.63 -3.33 -15.55
CA ALA A 116 16.35 -4.74 -15.32
C ALA A 116 14.89 -4.99 -14.96
N ASP A 117 14.43 -6.20 -15.23
CA ASP A 117 13.12 -6.74 -14.93
C ASP A 117 13.32 -8.16 -14.38
N LEU A 118 13.16 -8.33 -13.08
CA LEU A 118 13.61 -9.51 -12.35
C LEU A 118 12.48 -10.10 -11.50
N PRO A 119 12.30 -11.43 -11.48
CA PRO A 119 11.47 -12.06 -10.46
C PRO A 119 12.18 -11.96 -9.09
N THR A 120 11.41 -11.85 -8.02
CA THR A 120 11.98 -11.75 -6.66
C THR A 120 12.39 -13.08 -6.07
N GLU A 121 11.92 -14.19 -6.63
CA GLU A 121 12.29 -15.53 -6.17
C GLU A 121 13.79 -15.78 -6.30
N GLY A 122 14.46 -16.00 -5.16
CA GLY A 122 15.91 -16.19 -5.10
C GLY A 122 16.75 -14.94 -5.39
N LEU A 123 16.12 -13.76 -5.50
CA LEU A 123 16.80 -12.49 -5.77
C LEU A 123 17.51 -11.99 -4.51
N SER A 124 18.73 -11.49 -4.66
CA SER A 124 19.48 -10.81 -3.61
C SER A 124 19.56 -9.30 -3.85
N ASP A 125 19.74 -8.53 -2.79
CA ASP A 125 19.95 -7.08 -2.84
C ASP A 125 21.11 -6.72 -3.77
N GLN A 126 22.19 -7.52 -3.75
CA GLN A 126 23.38 -7.26 -4.56
C GLN A 126 23.08 -7.27 -6.06
N VAL A 127 22.23 -8.19 -6.53
CA VAL A 127 21.84 -8.26 -7.95
C VAL A 127 21.09 -6.99 -8.38
N ILE A 128 20.20 -6.47 -7.51
CA ILE A 128 19.49 -5.22 -7.79
C ILE A 128 20.48 -4.05 -7.84
N LEU A 129 21.37 -3.96 -6.85
CA LEU A 129 22.38 -2.90 -6.76
C LEU A 129 23.32 -2.89 -7.99
N ASP A 130 23.71 -4.06 -8.49
CA ASP A 130 24.55 -4.16 -9.69
C ASP A 130 23.88 -3.58 -10.93
N HIS A 131 22.55 -3.66 -11.02
CA HIS A 131 21.78 -3.03 -12.11
C HIS A 131 21.54 -1.53 -11.89
N MET A 132 21.63 -1.04 -10.65
CA MET A 132 21.50 0.40 -10.34
C MET A 132 22.80 1.17 -10.61
N MET A 133 23.96 0.52 -10.50
CA MET A 133 25.29 1.09 -10.79
C MET A 133 25.56 1.16 -12.29
#